data_44366003e2e017a2d3872f409b2d1a76
#
_entry.id   44366003e2e017a2d3872f409b2d1a76
#
_cell.length_a   1.000
_cell.length_b   1.000
_cell.length_c   1.000
_cell.angle_alpha   90.00
_cell.angle_beta   90.00
_cell.angle_gamma   90.00
#
_symmetry.space_group_name_H-M   'P 1'
#
loop_
_entity.id
_entity.type
_entity.pdbx_description
1 polymer ?
#
loop_
_entity_poly.entity_id
_entity_poly.type
_entity_poly.pdbx_seq_one_letter_code
_entity_poly.pdbx_strand_id
1 'polypeptide(L)'
;DGASMPADQAGLSGKRSVHIADLVTVASSYIRAWIPAVEALGAKIACSLAVVDRDQGGSKILSDAGCPLTTLVVIKPELFETARKLGRISDKQLALVLHFIEDPDAFMRSFLLAHPNFLADEIAKGGKSAQRAQLCIASGFAPEEALPKA
;
A
#
# COMPACT_ATOMS: atom_id res chain seq x y z
N ASP A 1 9.18 -3.38 12.32
CA ASP A 1 7.75 -3.42 12.57
C ASP A 1 7.48 -4.47 13.63
N GLY A 2 7.50 -4.04 14.91
CA GLY A 2 7.20 -4.90 16.04
C GLY A 2 5.74 -5.33 15.98
N ALA A 3 5.46 -6.62 16.16
CA ALA A 3 4.11 -7.09 16.35
C ALA A 3 3.54 -6.41 17.61
N SER A 4 2.57 -5.52 17.42
CA SER A 4 1.82 -4.99 18.57
C SER A 4 0.96 -6.10 19.10
N MET A 5 1.26 -6.57 20.30
CA MET A 5 0.39 -7.48 21.01
C MET A 5 -0.65 -6.67 21.79
N PRO A 6 -1.90 -7.16 21.88
CA PRO A 6 -2.91 -6.53 22.73
C PRO A 6 -2.40 -6.42 24.16
N ALA A 7 -2.67 -5.30 24.81
CA ALA A 7 -2.25 -5.04 26.19
C ALA A 7 -2.91 -6.03 27.19
N ASP A 8 -4.13 -6.47 26.90
CA ASP A 8 -4.85 -7.51 27.64
C ASP A 8 -5.25 -8.62 26.68
N GLN A 9 -4.63 -9.78 26.85
CA GLN A 9 -4.92 -11.00 26.07
C GLN A 9 -5.97 -11.87 26.74
N ALA A 10 -6.31 -11.60 27.99
CA ALA A 10 -7.30 -12.38 28.72
C ALA A 10 -8.72 -12.14 28.18
N GLY A 11 -9.43 -13.19 27.83
CA GLY A 11 -10.82 -13.13 27.44
C GLY A 11 -11.09 -12.73 25.99
N LEU A 12 -10.12 -12.76 25.10
CA LEU A 12 -10.31 -12.48 23.66
C LEU A 12 -10.87 -13.69 22.90
N SER A 13 -10.71 -14.90 23.41
CA SER A 13 -11.20 -16.12 22.76
C SER A 13 -12.70 -16.06 22.45
N GLY A 14 -13.06 -16.36 21.20
CA GLY A 14 -14.43 -16.30 20.70
C GLY A 14 -14.96 -14.87 20.46
N LYS A 15 -14.17 -13.84 20.71
CA LYS A 15 -14.59 -12.45 20.50
C LYS A 15 -14.46 -12.03 19.03
N ARG A 16 -15.32 -11.07 18.66
CA ARG A 16 -15.25 -10.37 17.37
C ARG A 16 -14.76 -8.96 17.62
N SER A 17 -13.79 -8.51 16.84
CA SER A 17 -13.23 -7.16 16.90
C SER A 17 -13.51 -6.39 15.62
N VAL A 18 -13.47 -5.07 15.72
CA VAL A 18 -13.44 -4.15 14.57
C VAL A 18 -12.04 -3.58 14.49
N HIS A 19 -11.43 -3.64 13.32
CA HIS A 19 -10.15 -3.00 13.08
C HIS A 19 -10.39 -1.57 12.54
N ILE A 20 -9.63 -0.60 13.04
CA ILE A 20 -9.69 0.80 12.57
C ILE A 20 -8.33 1.19 12.01
N ALA A 21 -8.31 1.71 10.79
CA ALA A 21 -7.11 2.15 10.08
C ALA A 21 -7.29 3.55 9.49
N ASP A 22 -6.19 4.21 9.22
CA ASP A 22 -6.17 5.47 8.47
C ASP A 22 -6.29 5.23 6.96
N LEU A 23 -5.57 4.23 6.43
CA LEU A 23 -5.42 4.00 5.01
C LEU A 23 -5.31 2.50 4.69
N VAL A 24 -5.98 2.09 3.61
CA VAL A 24 -5.80 0.78 2.99
C VAL A 24 -5.26 0.93 1.56
N THR A 25 -4.29 0.07 1.19
CA THR A 25 -3.75 -0.08 -0.16
C THR A 25 -4.05 -1.49 -0.68
N VAL A 26 -3.08 -2.39 -0.58
CA VAL A 26 -3.18 -3.82 -0.95
C VAL A 26 -3.40 -4.73 0.28
N ALA A 27 -3.81 -4.18 1.41
CA ALA A 27 -4.09 -4.90 2.67
C ALA A 27 -2.96 -5.82 3.17
N SER A 28 -1.70 -5.60 2.77
CA SER A 28 -0.60 -6.53 3.07
C SER A 28 -0.33 -6.69 4.58
N SER A 29 -0.48 -5.62 5.38
CA SER A 29 -0.32 -5.67 6.84
C SER A 29 -1.44 -6.49 7.50
N TYR A 30 -2.65 -6.42 6.97
CA TYR A 30 -3.77 -7.24 7.45
C TYR A 30 -3.47 -8.72 7.28
N ILE A 31 -3.10 -9.13 6.06
CA ILE A 31 -2.91 -10.54 5.72
C ILE A 31 -1.68 -11.13 6.40
N ARG A 32 -0.58 -10.36 6.48
CA ARG A 32 0.69 -10.88 7.03
C ARG A 32 0.79 -10.79 8.54
N ALA A 33 0.07 -9.88 9.18
CA ALA A 33 0.27 -9.59 10.59
C ALA A 33 -1.02 -9.52 11.40
N TRP A 34 -1.95 -8.63 11.07
CA TRP A 34 -3.04 -8.29 11.99
C TRP A 34 -4.10 -9.38 12.11
N ILE A 35 -4.56 -9.94 11.00
CA ILE A 35 -5.52 -11.04 11.02
C ILE A 35 -4.92 -12.25 11.73
N PRO A 36 -3.72 -12.76 11.36
CA PRO A 36 -3.11 -13.89 12.07
C PRO A 36 -2.87 -13.63 13.55
N ALA A 37 -2.47 -12.43 13.95
CA ALA A 37 -2.23 -12.09 15.34
C ALA A 37 -3.52 -12.15 16.19
N VAL A 38 -4.64 -11.68 15.66
CA VAL A 38 -5.93 -11.73 16.34
C VAL A 38 -6.47 -13.16 16.40
N GLU A 39 -6.32 -13.92 15.32
CA GLU A 39 -6.74 -15.32 15.26
C GLU A 39 -5.94 -16.21 16.21
N ALA A 40 -4.64 -15.96 16.38
CA ALA A 40 -3.80 -16.66 17.36
C ALA A 40 -4.28 -16.48 18.81
N LEU A 41 -5.06 -15.43 19.09
CA LEU A 41 -5.69 -15.19 20.40
C LEU A 41 -7.11 -15.79 20.48
N GLY A 42 -7.52 -16.57 19.47
CA GLY A 42 -8.85 -17.17 19.40
C GLY A 42 -9.98 -16.16 19.08
N ALA A 43 -9.63 -14.97 18.65
CA ALA A 43 -10.57 -13.92 18.25
C ALA A 43 -10.64 -13.78 16.71
N LYS A 44 -11.56 -12.96 16.20
CA LYS A 44 -11.70 -12.68 14.78
C LYS A 44 -11.88 -11.18 14.51
N ILE A 45 -11.20 -10.64 13.51
CA ILE A 45 -11.53 -9.33 12.96
C ILE A 45 -12.78 -9.48 12.08
N ALA A 46 -13.91 -8.96 12.56
CA ALA A 46 -15.19 -9.12 11.89
C ALA A 46 -15.36 -8.17 10.70
N CYS A 47 -14.76 -6.98 10.78
CA CYS A 47 -14.72 -5.99 9.71
C CYS A 47 -13.60 -4.97 9.97
N SER A 48 -13.24 -4.21 8.95
CA SER A 48 -12.34 -3.07 9.07
C SER A 48 -13.04 -1.77 8.66
N LEU A 49 -12.78 -0.71 9.43
CA LEU A 49 -13.15 0.66 9.10
C LEU A 49 -11.87 1.42 8.77
N ALA A 50 -11.79 2.03 7.60
CA ALA A 50 -10.66 2.89 7.25
C ALA A 50 -11.14 4.26 6.79
N VAL A 51 -10.31 5.29 6.99
CA VAL A 51 -10.63 6.63 6.48
C VAL A 51 -10.52 6.65 4.97
N VAL A 52 -9.44 6.08 4.42
CA VAL A 52 -9.14 6.12 2.98
C VAL A 52 -8.88 4.72 2.43
N ASP A 53 -9.50 4.39 1.29
CA ASP A 53 -9.09 3.31 0.41
C ASP A 53 -8.41 3.90 -0.84
N ARG A 54 -7.21 3.43 -1.15
CA ARG A 54 -6.47 3.85 -2.35
C ARG A 54 -6.91 3.12 -3.63
N ASP A 55 -7.93 2.26 -3.55
CA ASP A 55 -8.49 1.48 -4.66
C ASP A 55 -7.44 0.59 -5.39
N GLN A 56 -6.52 0.02 -4.61
CA GLN A 56 -5.44 -0.84 -5.10
C GLN A 56 -5.70 -2.34 -4.84
N GLY A 57 -6.97 -2.73 -4.78
CA GLY A 57 -7.39 -4.12 -4.58
C GLY A 57 -7.49 -4.59 -3.13
N GLY A 58 -7.12 -3.77 -2.14
CA GLY A 58 -7.16 -4.13 -0.73
C GLY A 58 -8.55 -4.51 -0.24
N SER A 59 -9.58 -3.82 -0.69
CA SER A 59 -10.98 -4.11 -0.32
C SER A 59 -11.39 -5.53 -0.71
N LYS A 60 -11.04 -5.97 -1.93
CA LYS A 60 -11.30 -7.34 -2.38
C LYS A 60 -10.54 -8.37 -1.54
N ILE A 61 -9.25 -8.15 -1.32
CA ILE A 61 -8.39 -9.04 -0.53
C ILE A 61 -8.95 -9.20 0.89
N LEU A 62 -9.41 -8.12 1.52
CA LEU A 62 -10.01 -8.17 2.85
C LEU A 62 -11.35 -8.88 2.86
N SER A 63 -12.18 -8.67 1.85
CA SER A 63 -13.45 -9.39 1.68
C SER A 63 -13.21 -10.90 1.58
N ASP A 64 -12.26 -11.31 0.74
CA ASP A 64 -11.90 -12.73 0.55
C ASP A 64 -11.35 -13.35 1.85
N ALA A 65 -10.67 -12.57 2.69
CA ALA A 65 -10.19 -12.96 4.01
C ALA A 65 -11.28 -12.93 5.11
N GLY A 66 -12.54 -12.66 4.77
CA GLY A 66 -13.64 -12.59 5.73
C GLY A 66 -13.59 -11.37 6.69
N CYS A 67 -12.88 -10.33 6.31
CA CYS A 67 -12.76 -9.05 7.00
C CYS A 67 -13.21 -7.89 6.09
N PRO A 68 -14.52 -7.75 5.78
CA PRO A 68 -15.00 -6.73 4.85
C PRO A 68 -14.58 -5.31 5.30
N LEU A 69 -14.21 -4.49 4.30
CA LEU A 69 -13.76 -3.12 4.50
C LEU A 69 -14.91 -2.12 4.26
N THR A 70 -15.05 -1.16 5.16
CA THR A 70 -15.86 0.05 4.98
C THR A 70 -14.95 1.26 5.07
N THR A 71 -15.06 2.21 4.13
CA THR A 71 -14.23 3.42 4.08
C THR A 71 -15.06 4.68 3.93
N LEU A 72 -14.52 5.81 4.41
CA LEU A 72 -15.15 7.11 4.25
C LEU A 72 -14.88 7.70 2.87
N VAL A 73 -13.68 7.46 2.32
CA VAL A 73 -13.25 7.97 1.02
C VAL A 73 -12.53 6.87 0.23
N VAL A 74 -12.84 6.77 -1.05
CA VAL A 74 -12.08 5.97 -2.02
C VAL A 74 -11.37 6.91 -2.97
N ILE A 75 -10.06 6.74 -3.15
CA ILE A 75 -9.26 7.55 -4.08
C ILE A 75 -9.48 7.03 -5.51
N LYS A 76 -10.34 7.74 -6.24
CA LYS A 76 -10.68 7.44 -7.63
C LYS A 76 -10.25 8.57 -8.57
N PRO A 77 -10.17 8.34 -9.88
CA PRO A 77 -9.83 9.36 -10.87
C PRO A 77 -10.62 10.67 -10.73
N GLU A 78 -11.90 10.60 -10.40
CA GLU A 78 -12.79 11.73 -10.28
C GLU A 78 -12.37 12.72 -9.16
N LEU A 79 -11.66 12.24 -8.14
CA LEU A 79 -11.07 13.09 -7.10
C LEU A 79 -10.04 14.06 -7.72
N PHE A 80 -9.17 13.53 -8.57
CA PHE A 80 -8.10 14.31 -9.19
C PHE A 80 -8.64 15.23 -10.30
N GLU A 81 -9.63 14.78 -11.05
CA GLU A 81 -10.35 15.61 -12.02
C GLU A 81 -11.01 16.82 -11.32
N THR A 82 -11.60 16.59 -10.15
CA THR A 82 -12.19 17.66 -9.34
C THR A 82 -11.11 18.61 -8.82
N ALA A 83 -10.00 18.09 -8.33
CA ALA A 83 -8.86 18.90 -7.88
C ALA A 83 -8.31 19.77 -9.02
N ARG A 84 -8.25 19.25 -10.24
CA ARG A 84 -7.86 20.00 -11.45
C ARG A 84 -8.86 21.10 -11.78
N LYS A 85 -10.18 20.81 -11.78
CA LYS A 85 -11.24 21.80 -12.01
C LYS A 85 -11.19 22.95 -11.00
N LEU A 86 -10.79 22.65 -9.76
CA LEU A 86 -10.59 23.64 -8.69
C LEU A 86 -9.22 24.34 -8.74
N GLY A 87 -8.41 24.10 -9.77
CA GLY A 87 -7.08 24.70 -9.92
C GLY A 87 -6.07 24.25 -8.86
N ARG A 88 -6.30 23.11 -8.17
CA ARG A 88 -5.39 22.59 -7.14
C ARG A 88 -4.23 21.79 -7.74
N ILE A 89 -4.42 21.23 -8.92
CA ILE A 89 -3.40 20.55 -9.71
C ILE A 89 -3.50 20.99 -11.17
N SER A 90 -2.38 20.94 -11.90
CA SER A 90 -2.29 21.24 -13.31
C SER A 90 -2.74 20.04 -14.18
N ASP A 91 -2.98 20.28 -15.47
CA ASP A 91 -3.26 19.22 -16.45
C ASP A 91 -2.13 18.18 -16.52
N LYS A 92 -0.87 18.62 -16.42
CA LYS A 92 0.30 17.77 -16.36
C LYS A 92 0.30 16.83 -15.16
N GLN A 93 -0.06 17.35 -13.98
CA GLN A 93 -0.15 16.57 -12.75
C GLN A 93 -1.32 15.60 -12.79
N LEU A 94 -2.47 16.01 -13.33
CA LEU A 94 -3.61 15.12 -13.54
C LEU A 94 -3.22 13.95 -14.45
N ALA A 95 -2.63 14.21 -15.62
CA ALA A 95 -2.20 13.17 -16.55
C ALA A 95 -1.22 12.18 -15.91
N LEU A 96 -0.27 12.67 -15.10
CA LEU A 96 0.70 11.86 -14.38
C LEU A 96 0.02 10.91 -13.37
N VAL A 97 -0.95 11.43 -12.61
CA VAL A 97 -1.68 10.64 -11.59
C VAL A 97 -2.58 9.61 -12.25
N LEU A 98 -3.28 9.98 -13.32
CA LEU A 98 -4.14 9.03 -14.04
C LEU A 98 -3.32 7.89 -14.66
N HIS A 99 -2.17 8.20 -15.26
CA HIS A 99 -1.25 7.18 -15.77
C HIS A 99 -0.74 6.23 -14.66
N PHE A 100 -0.41 6.77 -13.48
CA PHE A 100 -0.05 5.94 -12.32
C PHE A 100 -1.20 5.03 -11.85
N ILE A 101 -2.44 5.54 -11.82
CA ILE A 101 -3.61 4.77 -11.37
C ILE A 101 -3.92 3.64 -12.37
N GLU A 102 -3.77 3.90 -13.66
CA GLU A 102 -4.05 2.93 -14.72
C GLU A 102 -3.12 1.72 -14.65
N ASP A 103 -1.81 1.92 -14.52
CA ASP A 103 -0.82 0.86 -14.39
C ASP A 103 0.38 1.34 -13.55
N PRO A 104 0.34 1.15 -12.21
CA PRO A 104 1.44 1.53 -11.33
C PRO A 104 2.78 0.86 -11.67
N ASP A 105 2.73 -0.36 -12.20
CA ASP A 105 3.91 -1.14 -12.51
C ASP A 105 4.59 -0.62 -13.79
N ALA A 106 3.81 -0.36 -14.84
CA ALA A 106 4.30 0.25 -16.06
C ALA A 106 4.82 1.68 -15.79
N PHE A 107 4.12 2.44 -14.94
CA PHE A 107 4.57 3.76 -14.51
C PHE A 107 5.94 3.71 -13.82
N MET A 108 6.12 2.80 -12.84
CA MET A 108 7.39 2.64 -12.13
C MET A 108 8.52 2.21 -13.08
N ARG A 109 8.25 1.26 -13.99
CA ARG A 109 9.23 0.84 -15.00
C ARG A 109 9.66 2.01 -15.89
N SER A 110 8.71 2.79 -16.38
CA SER A 110 8.98 3.97 -17.21
C SER A 110 9.82 5.01 -16.45
N PHE A 111 9.51 5.23 -15.17
CA PHE A 111 10.29 6.10 -14.30
C PHE A 111 11.73 5.63 -14.15
N LEU A 112 11.94 4.33 -13.88
CA LEU A 112 13.28 3.76 -13.70
C LEU A 112 14.10 3.82 -15.00
N LEU A 113 13.48 3.59 -16.16
CA LEU A 113 14.14 3.75 -17.46
C LEU A 113 14.54 5.20 -17.74
N ALA A 114 13.69 6.17 -17.38
CA ALA A 114 14.00 7.59 -17.51
C ALA A 114 15.07 8.08 -16.51
N HIS A 115 15.27 7.35 -15.41
CA HIS A 115 16.21 7.69 -14.33
C HIS A 115 17.12 6.51 -13.98
N PRO A 116 18.02 6.08 -14.89
CA PRO A 116 18.79 4.83 -14.75
C PRO A 116 19.70 4.76 -13.52
N ASN A 117 20.10 5.92 -12.96
CA ASN A 117 20.94 5.97 -11.76
C ASN A 117 20.10 5.98 -10.44
N PHE A 118 18.77 6.07 -10.51
CA PHE A 118 17.93 6.26 -9.33
C PHE A 118 18.15 5.17 -8.26
N LEU A 119 18.16 3.91 -8.67
CA LEU A 119 18.35 2.80 -7.71
C LEU A 119 19.76 2.81 -7.09
N ALA A 120 20.79 3.10 -7.88
CA ALA A 120 22.16 3.23 -7.38
C ALA A 120 22.27 4.38 -6.35
N ASP A 121 21.67 5.52 -6.65
CA ASP A 121 21.66 6.69 -5.76
C ASP A 121 20.90 6.39 -4.45
N GLU A 122 19.76 5.69 -4.51
CA GLU A 122 19.01 5.29 -3.32
C GLU A 122 19.78 4.26 -2.48
N ILE A 123 20.52 3.34 -3.09
CA ILE A 123 21.40 2.39 -2.38
C ILE A 123 22.55 3.15 -1.70
N ALA A 124 23.14 4.12 -2.36
CA ALA A 124 24.24 4.93 -1.81
C ALA A 124 23.81 5.77 -0.58
N LYS A 125 22.55 6.17 -0.50
CA LYS A 125 22.01 6.88 0.68
C LYS A 125 21.97 6.01 1.95
N GLY A 126 21.95 4.68 1.81
CA GLY A 126 21.86 3.76 2.93
C GLY A 126 20.50 3.70 3.62
N GLY A 127 20.42 3.01 4.75
CA GLY A 127 19.22 2.93 5.58
C GLY A 127 17.98 2.37 4.86
N LYS A 128 16.80 2.96 5.12
CA LYS A 128 15.53 2.51 4.53
C LYS A 128 15.46 2.70 3.01
N SER A 129 16.12 3.72 2.46
CA SER A 129 16.20 3.94 1.02
C SER A 129 16.91 2.79 0.32
N ALA A 130 18.09 2.40 0.82
CA ALA A 130 18.83 1.27 0.27
C ALA A 130 18.05 -0.04 0.36
N GLN A 131 17.40 -0.31 1.49
CA GLN A 131 16.57 -1.51 1.66
C GLN A 131 15.43 -1.58 0.65
N ARG A 132 14.75 -0.47 0.38
CA ARG A 132 13.65 -0.38 -0.60
C ARG A 132 14.15 -0.56 -2.03
N ALA A 133 15.27 0.06 -2.38
CA ALA A 133 15.88 -0.10 -3.70
C ALA A 133 16.33 -1.55 -3.95
N GLN A 134 16.97 -2.18 -2.96
CA GLN A 134 17.35 -3.60 -3.02
C GLN A 134 16.13 -4.52 -3.14
N LEU A 135 15.05 -4.24 -2.40
CA LEU A 135 13.80 -5.00 -2.53
C LEU A 135 13.18 -4.85 -3.92
N CYS A 136 13.19 -3.66 -4.49
CA CYS A 136 12.72 -3.40 -5.86
C CYS A 136 13.48 -4.24 -6.88
N ILE A 137 14.80 -4.34 -6.75
CA ILE A 137 15.66 -5.17 -7.60
C ILE A 137 15.35 -6.66 -7.40
N ALA A 138 15.34 -7.12 -6.15
CA ALA A 138 15.13 -8.52 -5.79
C ALA A 138 13.76 -9.06 -6.20
N SER A 139 12.73 -8.20 -6.24
CA SER A 139 11.38 -8.56 -6.70
C SER A 139 11.21 -8.58 -8.22
N GLY A 140 12.27 -8.28 -9.00
CA GLY A 140 12.21 -8.26 -10.46
C GLY A 140 11.45 -7.06 -11.04
N PHE A 141 11.20 -6.04 -10.23
CA PHE A 141 10.50 -4.83 -10.64
C PHE A 141 11.36 -3.90 -11.50
N ALA A 142 12.67 -3.88 -11.25
CA ALA A 142 13.61 -3.03 -11.96
C ALA A 142 13.92 -3.61 -13.34
N PRO A 143 13.77 -2.83 -14.43
CA PRO A 143 14.25 -3.25 -15.74
C PRO A 143 15.79 -3.36 -15.74
N GLU A 144 16.34 -4.24 -16.57
CA GLU A 144 17.79 -4.52 -16.62
C GLU A 144 18.62 -3.26 -16.84
N GLU A 145 18.12 -2.34 -17.68
CA GLU A 145 18.77 -1.08 -18.01
C GLU A 145 18.88 -0.11 -16.81
N ALA A 146 18.04 -0.28 -15.79
CA ALA A 146 18.02 0.53 -14.58
C ALA A 146 18.71 -0.14 -13.39
N LEU A 147 19.29 -1.33 -13.58
CA LEU A 147 20.07 -1.99 -12.53
C LEU A 147 21.40 -1.25 -12.29
N PRO A 148 21.83 -1.13 -11.01
CA PRO A 148 23.13 -0.59 -10.69
C PRO A 148 24.24 -1.37 -11.44
N LYS A 149 25.07 -0.67 -12.18
CA LYS A 149 26.25 -1.28 -12.81
C LYS A 149 27.29 -1.58 -11.72
N ALA A 150 27.82 -2.80 -11.75
CA ALA A 150 28.87 -3.24 -10.85
C ALA A 150 30.14 -2.39 -10.99
#